data_c35b61f17870ea1073f87b3461b02152
#
_entry.id   c35b61f17870ea1073f87b3461b02152
#
_cell.length_a   1.000
_cell.length_b   1.000
_cell.length_c   1.000
_cell.angle_alpha   90.00
_cell.angle_beta   90.00
_cell.angle_gamma   90.00
#
_symmetry.space_group_name_H-M   'P 1'
#
loop_
_entity.id
_entity.type
_entity.pdbx_description
1 polymer ?
#
loop_
_entity_poly.entity_id
_entity_poly.type
_entity_poly.pdbx_seq_one_letter_code
_entity_poly.pdbx_strand_id
1 'polypeptide(L)'
;MLFRSNEWLSLASVTQALDGASREVVPYLLMSIRTGRTLSHLWPARMRLILSNWGYFSDEEKKFLNDYVVMTWRLSSERWWWGRLVYDVFDEVIIRWLLRDEPMSAQEELSKWIKQART
;
A
#
# COMPACT_ATOMS: atom_id res chain seq x y z
N MET A 1 14.28 22.92 3.35
CA MET A 1 12.85 22.79 2.97
C MET A 1 12.34 21.42 3.40
N LEU A 2 11.19 21.40 4.07
CA LEU A 2 10.56 20.12 4.44
C LEU A 2 9.54 19.75 3.36
N PHE A 3 9.72 18.59 2.75
CA PHE A 3 8.75 18.08 1.79
C PHE A 3 7.48 17.60 2.50
N ARG A 4 6.35 17.81 1.86
CA ARG A 4 5.06 17.29 2.30
C ARG A 4 4.90 15.84 1.86
N SER A 5 3.92 15.14 2.44
CA SER A 5 3.63 13.73 2.12
C SER A 5 3.44 13.49 0.62
N ASN A 6 2.71 14.36 -0.07
CA ASN A 6 2.46 14.21 -1.50
C ASN A 6 3.71 14.43 -2.33
N GLU A 7 4.62 15.29 -1.89
CA GLU A 7 5.89 15.51 -2.59
C GLU A 7 6.81 14.29 -2.45
N TRP A 8 6.89 13.70 -1.26
CA TRP A 8 7.61 12.44 -1.05
C TRP A 8 7.02 11.31 -1.89
N LEU A 9 5.69 11.23 -1.97
CA LEU A 9 5.02 10.23 -2.79
C LEU A 9 5.32 10.45 -4.28
N SER A 10 5.36 11.69 -4.73
CA SER A 10 5.73 12.03 -6.11
C SER A 10 7.15 11.59 -6.44
N LEU A 11 8.10 11.79 -5.52
CA LEU A 11 9.48 11.33 -5.70
C LEU A 11 9.53 9.81 -5.81
N ALA A 12 8.81 9.10 -4.97
CA ALA A 12 8.73 7.65 -5.04
C ALA A 12 8.17 7.18 -6.38
N SER A 13 7.08 7.81 -6.84
CA SER A 13 6.42 7.46 -8.10
C SER A 13 7.30 7.73 -9.31
N VAL A 14 7.98 8.87 -9.34
CA VAL A 14 8.89 9.23 -10.44
C VAL A 14 10.09 8.28 -10.46
N THR A 15 10.66 7.98 -9.30
CA THR A 15 11.77 7.04 -9.20
C THR A 15 11.39 5.68 -9.77
N GLN A 16 10.20 5.18 -9.44
CA GLN A 16 9.72 3.91 -9.96
C GLN A 16 9.43 3.98 -11.48
N ALA A 17 8.88 5.09 -11.94
CA ALA A 17 8.59 5.26 -13.37
C ALA A 17 9.86 5.27 -14.22
N LEU A 18 10.96 5.83 -13.70
CA LEU A 18 12.22 5.90 -14.41
C LEU A 18 13.04 4.62 -14.33
N ASP A 19 13.11 4.01 -13.14
CA ASP A 19 14.04 2.93 -12.84
C ASP A 19 13.35 1.60 -12.49
N GLY A 20 12.04 1.57 -12.44
CA GLY A 20 11.28 0.39 -12.00
C GLY A 20 11.25 0.24 -10.49
N ALA A 21 10.58 -0.81 -10.03
CA ALA A 21 10.54 -1.14 -8.61
C ALA A 21 11.96 -1.41 -8.10
N SER A 22 12.33 -0.81 -6.96
CA SER A 22 13.70 -0.92 -6.46
C SER A 22 13.79 -0.45 -5.01
N ARG A 23 14.93 -0.75 -4.38
CA ARG A 23 15.26 -0.24 -3.04
C ARG A 23 15.25 1.29 -2.99
N GLU A 24 15.54 1.97 -4.08
CA GLU A 24 15.59 3.44 -4.13
C GLU A 24 14.22 4.08 -3.94
N VAL A 25 13.13 3.40 -4.26
CA VAL A 25 11.76 3.89 -4.03
C VAL A 25 11.42 3.92 -2.54
N VAL A 26 11.98 2.99 -1.77
CA VAL A 26 11.59 2.72 -0.38
C VAL A 26 11.70 3.96 0.53
N PRO A 27 12.84 4.69 0.59
CA PRO A 27 12.94 5.81 1.53
C PRO A 27 11.93 6.92 1.24
N TYR A 28 11.62 7.19 -0.02
CA TYR A 28 10.64 8.21 -0.37
C TYR A 28 9.23 7.80 0.03
N LEU A 29 8.88 6.54 -0.19
CA LEU A 29 7.58 6.01 0.22
C LEU A 29 7.40 6.06 1.74
N LEU A 30 8.41 5.63 2.49
CA LEU A 30 8.36 5.67 3.95
C LEU A 30 8.25 7.10 4.48
N MET A 31 8.94 8.06 3.87
CA MET A 31 8.82 9.47 4.26
C MET A 31 7.42 10.02 3.95
N SER A 32 6.82 9.62 2.83
CA SER A 32 5.45 10.00 2.53
C SER A 32 4.50 9.54 3.64
N ILE A 33 4.65 8.31 4.09
CA ILE A 33 3.82 7.75 5.16
C ILE A 33 4.07 8.48 6.49
N ARG A 34 5.34 8.68 6.85
CA ARG A 34 5.72 9.32 8.12
C ARG A 34 5.26 10.77 8.24
N THR A 35 5.20 11.48 7.13
CA THR A 35 4.81 12.90 7.13
C THR A 35 3.32 13.14 7.01
N GLY A 36 2.53 12.11 6.76
CA GLY A 36 1.07 12.28 6.65
C GLY A 36 0.34 10.95 6.58
N ARG A 37 0.43 10.18 7.65
CA ARG A 37 -0.09 8.82 7.75
C ARG A 37 -1.59 8.73 7.46
N THR A 38 -2.35 9.72 7.90
CA THR A 38 -3.82 9.72 7.81
C THR A 38 -4.37 10.51 6.61
N LEU A 39 -3.52 10.92 5.68
CA LEU A 39 -3.95 11.58 4.45
C LEU A 39 -4.56 10.54 3.51
N SER A 40 -5.85 10.30 3.66
CA SER A 40 -6.55 9.18 3.01
C SER A 40 -6.52 9.23 1.49
N HIS A 41 -6.46 10.43 0.90
CA HIS A 41 -6.38 10.56 -0.56
C HIS A 41 -5.07 10.02 -1.16
N LEU A 42 -4.04 9.80 -0.32
CA LEU A 42 -2.77 9.24 -0.76
C LEU A 42 -2.71 7.71 -0.59
N TRP A 43 -3.66 7.12 0.12
CA TRP A 43 -3.62 5.69 0.45
C TRP A 43 -3.57 4.76 -0.78
N PRO A 44 -4.41 4.93 -1.80
CA PRO A 44 -4.35 4.02 -2.95
C PRO A 44 -3.00 4.01 -3.65
N ALA A 45 -2.41 5.18 -3.91
CA ALA A 45 -1.11 5.27 -4.56
C ALA A 45 0.00 4.68 -3.69
N ARG A 46 -0.02 4.95 -2.39
CA ARG A 46 0.95 4.36 -1.45
C ARG A 46 0.84 2.84 -1.41
N MET A 47 -0.38 2.31 -1.35
CA MET A 47 -0.59 0.87 -1.33
C MET A 47 -0.06 0.23 -2.62
N ARG A 48 -0.28 0.86 -3.76
CA ARG A 48 0.23 0.33 -5.03
C ARG A 48 1.76 0.26 -5.02
N LEU A 49 2.43 1.27 -4.49
CA LEU A 49 3.89 1.27 -4.36
C LEU A 49 4.38 0.24 -3.34
N ILE A 50 3.66 0.05 -2.24
CA ILE A 50 4.00 -1.00 -1.26
C ILE A 50 4.00 -2.36 -1.95
N LEU A 51 2.95 -2.67 -2.69
CA LEU A 51 2.82 -3.97 -3.37
C LEU A 51 3.90 -4.16 -4.42
N SER A 52 4.14 -3.17 -5.26
CA SER A 52 5.11 -3.29 -6.36
C SER A 52 6.56 -3.34 -5.87
N ASN A 53 6.85 -2.89 -4.66
CA ASN A 53 8.20 -2.88 -4.10
C ASN A 53 8.39 -3.84 -2.92
N TRP A 54 7.44 -4.74 -2.68
CA TRP A 54 7.39 -5.55 -1.46
C TRP A 54 8.71 -6.28 -1.17
N GLY A 55 9.35 -6.85 -2.18
CA GLY A 55 10.61 -7.57 -2.02
C GLY A 55 11.81 -6.71 -1.64
N TYR A 56 11.69 -5.38 -1.74
CA TYR A 56 12.79 -4.46 -1.45
C TYR A 56 12.75 -3.87 -0.05
N PHE A 57 11.70 -4.17 0.74
CA PHE A 57 11.61 -3.72 2.12
C PHE A 57 12.34 -4.70 3.05
N SER A 58 13.01 -4.14 4.08
CA SER A 58 13.57 -4.95 5.16
C SER A 58 12.45 -5.51 6.04
N ASP A 59 12.80 -6.47 6.91
CA ASP A 59 11.82 -7.05 7.83
C ASP A 59 11.23 -6.01 8.78
N GLU A 60 12.06 -5.06 9.27
CA GLU A 60 11.58 -3.97 10.11
C GLU A 60 10.64 -3.04 9.35
N GLU A 61 10.98 -2.73 8.11
CA GLU A 61 10.12 -1.90 7.25
C GLU A 61 8.79 -2.61 6.96
N LYS A 62 8.81 -3.92 6.75
CA LYS A 62 7.59 -4.70 6.55
C LYS A 62 6.69 -4.68 7.79
N LYS A 63 7.27 -4.70 8.99
CA LYS A 63 6.50 -4.55 10.23
C LYS A 63 5.81 -3.19 10.30
N PHE A 64 6.55 -2.13 10.02
CA PHE A 64 6.01 -0.78 9.97
C PHE A 64 4.89 -0.67 8.96
N LEU A 65 5.09 -1.24 7.76
CA LEU A 65 4.09 -1.23 6.71
C LEU A 65 2.86 -2.08 7.06
N ASN A 66 3.05 -3.18 7.76
CA ASN A 66 1.92 -4.00 8.21
C ASN A 66 0.99 -3.18 9.12
N ASP A 67 1.55 -2.47 10.08
CA ASP A 67 0.77 -1.60 10.97
C ASP A 67 0.06 -0.50 10.19
N TYR A 68 0.75 0.11 9.23
CA TYR A 68 0.18 1.16 8.38
C TYR A 68 -0.98 0.61 7.53
N VAL A 69 -0.80 -0.54 6.91
CA VAL A 69 -1.81 -1.15 6.04
C VAL A 69 -3.06 -1.53 6.83
N VAL A 70 -2.89 -2.12 8.02
CA VAL A 70 -4.01 -2.46 8.89
C VAL A 70 -4.78 -1.21 9.31
N MET A 71 -4.06 -0.15 9.69
CA MET A 71 -4.68 1.14 10.00
C MET A 71 -5.49 1.66 8.81
N THR A 72 -4.90 1.64 7.63
CA THR A 72 -5.56 2.10 6.40
C THR A 72 -6.83 1.31 6.13
N TRP A 73 -6.78 -0.02 6.27
CA TRP A 73 -7.95 -0.87 6.10
C TRP A 73 -9.07 -0.49 7.08
N ARG A 74 -8.72 -0.39 8.36
CA ARG A 74 -9.70 -0.10 9.41
C ARG A 74 -10.34 1.28 9.27
N LEU A 75 -9.58 2.27 8.82
CA LEU A 75 -10.04 3.65 8.68
C LEU A 75 -10.68 3.94 7.31
N SER A 76 -10.59 3.02 6.36
CA SER A 76 -11.20 3.21 5.05
C SER A 76 -12.72 3.17 5.18
N SER A 77 -13.38 4.28 4.86
CA SER A 77 -14.84 4.37 4.83
C SER A 77 -15.42 3.63 3.62
N GLU A 78 -14.66 3.59 2.54
CA GLU A 78 -14.99 2.85 1.33
C GLU A 78 -13.81 1.97 0.97
N ARG A 79 -14.05 0.68 0.73
CA ARG A 79 -12.98 -0.30 0.50
C ARG A 79 -12.95 -0.87 -0.92
N TRP A 80 -13.79 -0.34 -1.81
CA TRP A 80 -13.85 -0.85 -3.19
C TRP A 80 -12.51 -0.73 -3.91
N TRP A 81 -11.73 0.32 -3.62
CA TRP A 81 -10.44 0.54 -4.28
C TRP A 81 -9.39 -0.52 -3.91
N TRP A 82 -9.55 -1.21 -2.79
CA TRP A 82 -8.64 -2.30 -2.42
C TRP A 82 -8.63 -3.41 -3.45
N GLY A 83 -9.78 -3.72 -4.05
CA GLY A 83 -9.85 -4.72 -5.11
C GLY A 83 -9.07 -4.35 -6.35
N ARG A 84 -8.97 -3.06 -6.64
CA ARG A 84 -8.24 -2.54 -7.79
C ARG A 84 -6.74 -2.50 -7.61
N LEU A 85 -6.25 -2.71 -6.39
CA LEU A 85 -4.81 -2.79 -6.12
C LEU A 85 -4.20 -4.10 -6.64
N VAL A 86 -5.03 -5.12 -6.82
CA VAL A 86 -4.58 -6.47 -7.15
C VAL A 86 -4.45 -6.61 -8.65
N TYR A 87 -3.21 -6.62 -9.14
CA TYR A 87 -2.91 -6.81 -10.56
C TYR A 87 -2.60 -8.27 -10.87
N ASP A 88 -2.05 -9.01 -9.90
CA ASP A 88 -1.67 -10.41 -10.07
C ASP A 88 -1.84 -11.18 -8.75
N VAL A 89 -1.54 -12.47 -8.78
CA VAL A 89 -1.68 -13.35 -7.62
C VAL A 89 -0.74 -12.96 -6.48
N PHE A 90 0.43 -12.39 -6.79
CA PHE A 90 1.38 -11.97 -5.75
C PHE A 90 0.83 -10.80 -4.94
N ASP A 91 0.21 -9.84 -5.62
CA ASP A 91 -0.45 -8.72 -4.93
C ASP A 91 -1.52 -9.23 -3.98
N GLU A 92 -2.33 -10.17 -4.43
CA GLU A 92 -3.40 -10.74 -3.59
C GLU A 92 -2.83 -11.44 -2.36
N VAL A 93 -1.79 -12.25 -2.54
CA VAL A 93 -1.15 -12.97 -1.44
C VAL A 93 -0.58 -11.99 -0.41
N ILE A 94 0.07 -10.92 -0.86
CA ILE A 94 0.66 -9.92 0.02
C ILE A 94 -0.43 -9.21 0.84
N ILE A 95 -1.50 -8.76 0.19
CA ILE A 95 -2.59 -8.07 0.90
C ILE A 95 -3.23 -9.00 1.93
N ARG A 96 -3.51 -10.25 1.55
CA ARG A 96 -4.11 -11.21 2.47
C ARG A 96 -3.22 -11.48 3.67
N TRP A 97 -1.91 -11.56 3.45
CA TRP A 97 -0.94 -11.73 4.53
C TRP A 97 -0.93 -10.50 5.45
N LEU A 98 -0.96 -9.29 4.88
CA LEU A 98 -0.99 -8.05 5.65
C LEU A 98 -2.25 -7.95 6.53
N LEU A 99 -3.37 -8.50 6.07
CA LEU A 99 -4.64 -8.49 6.80
C LEU A 99 -4.90 -9.79 7.59
N ARG A 100 -3.90 -10.65 7.75
CA ARG A 100 -4.07 -11.99 8.33
C ARG A 100 -4.63 -11.99 9.76
N ASP A 101 -4.33 -10.96 10.53
CA ASP A 101 -4.78 -10.86 11.93
C ASP A 101 -6.12 -10.12 12.07
N GLU A 102 -6.70 -9.66 10.96
CA GLU A 102 -8.02 -9.08 10.96
C GLU A 102 -9.10 -10.17 11.01
N PRO A 103 -10.34 -9.85 11.42
CA PRO A 103 -11.42 -10.84 11.37
C PRO A 103 -11.58 -11.46 9.98
N MET A 104 -12.08 -12.69 9.94
CA MET A 104 -12.30 -13.42 8.69
C MET A 104 -13.16 -12.61 7.70
N SER A 105 -14.07 -11.79 8.21
CA SER A 105 -14.89 -10.90 7.38
C SER A 105 -14.06 -9.95 6.51
N ALA A 106 -12.86 -9.57 6.95
CA ALA A 106 -11.96 -8.74 6.15
C ALA A 106 -11.51 -9.48 4.89
N GLN A 107 -11.17 -10.75 5.02
CA GLN A 107 -10.76 -11.57 3.87
C GLN A 107 -11.94 -11.78 2.90
N GLU A 108 -13.13 -11.98 3.43
CA GLU A 108 -14.34 -12.13 2.61
C GLU A 108 -14.67 -10.82 1.88
N GLU A 109 -14.58 -9.70 2.56
CA GLU A 109 -14.81 -8.39 1.95
C GLU A 109 -13.78 -8.12 0.84
N LEU A 110 -12.51 -8.39 1.09
CA LEU A 110 -11.47 -8.24 0.09
C LEU A 110 -11.76 -9.08 -1.16
N SER A 111 -12.19 -10.34 -0.96
CA SER A 111 -12.57 -11.23 -2.07
C SER A 111 -13.69 -10.63 -2.91
N LYS A 112 -14.68 -10.04 -2.26
CA LYS A 112 -15.79 -9.36 -2.94
C LYS A 112 -15.29 -8.22 -3.81
N TRP A 113 -14.41 -7.38 -3.30
CA TRP A 113 -13.90 -6.23 -4.04
C TRP A 113 -12.97 -6.63 -5.18
N ILE A 114 -12.16 -7.68 -5.00
CA ILE A 114 -11.32 -8.23 -6.07
C ILE A 114 -12.21 -8.75 -7.21
N LYS A 115 -13.24 -9.50 -6.88
CA LYS A 115 -14.17 -10.03 -7.88
C LYS A 115 -14.87 -8.90 -8.63
N GLN A 116 -15.33 -7.88 -7.93
CA GLN A 116 -16.02 -6.75 -8.54
C GLN A 116 -15.10 -5.95 -9.47
N ALA A 117 -13.83 -5.80 -9.12
CA ALA A 117 -12.87 -5.09 -9.94
C ALA A 117 -12.58 -5.80 -11.28
N ARG A 118 -12.82 -7.10 -11.35
CA ARG A 118 -12.59 -7.93 -12.54
C ARG A 118 -13.80 -8.03 -13.46
N THR A 119 -14.93 -7.52 -13.04
CA THR A 119 -16.12 -7.45 -13.87
C THR A 119 -16.31 -6.08 -14.45
#